data_7f970b84ac5e0da162466283d639e1db
#
_entry.id   7f970b84ac5e0da162466283d639e1db
#
_cell.length_a   1.000
_cell.length_b   1.000
_cell.length_c   1.000
_cell.angle_alpha   90.00
_cell.angle_beta   90.00
_cell.angle_gamma   90.00
#
_symmetry.space_group_name_H-M   'P 1'
#
loop_
_entity.id
_entity.type
_entity.pdbx_description
1 polymer ?
#
loop_
_entity_poly.entity_id
_entity_poly.type
_entity_poly.pdbx_seq_one_letter_code
_entity_poly.pdbx_strand_id
1 'polypeptide(L)'
;FPNGMYCLRNGDFDAIASMVLGEYLPEALEKPQPVDIDYLIEDCFYLEVKKAHITLEGNILGMMVFQDTECEYYDRFYSKVVEELKEATMMIDLSISGDKSLPRERFTKAHEMSHWICHRSLHSYDKIPYEFRRSPAIACRDASIERYKYSEEFKRSESDWEEWQANRLAAALLMPKDPFINISQKVIDNCGIRNGILVKGYNTEASKSAVSIISTYFM
;
A
#
# COMPACT_ATOMS: atom_id res chain seq x y z
N PHE A 1 20.61 5.09 2.50
CA PHE A 1 20.95 4.62 3.86
C PHE A 1 22.15 3.67 3.81
N PRO A 2 22.95 3.53 4.91
CA PRO A 2 24.09 2.59 4.95
C PRO A 2 23.69 1.13 4.71
N ASN A 3 22.44 0.79 4.95
CA ASN A 3 21.82 -0.53 4.79
C ASN A 3 21.28 -0.84 3.38
N GLY A 4 21.57 0.00 2.39
CA GLY A 4 21.10 -0.18 1.00
C GLY A 4 19.68 0.33 0.73
N MET A 5 18.93 0.78 1.73
CA MET A 5 17.59 1.34 1.52
C MET A 5 17.66 2.66 0.74
N TYR A 6 16.78 2.85 -0.22
CA TYR A 6 16.66 4.11 -0.95
C TYR A 6 16.15 5.24 -0.05
N CYS A 7 16.78 6.41 -0.17
CA CYS A 7 16.33 7.62 0.54
C CYS A 7 15.31 8.34 -0.33
N LEU A 8 14.05 7.91 -0.28
CA LEU A 8 12.95 8.46 -1.07
C LEU A 8 12.30 9.66 -0.35
N ARG A 9 11.98 10.70 -1.14
CA ARG A 9 11.22 11.87 -0.71
C ARG A 9 9.78 11.76 -1.21
N ASN A 10 8.87 12.57 -0.68
CA ASN A 10 7.45 12.53 -1.09
C ASN A 10 7.24 12.61 -2.61
N GLY A 11 7.99 13.45 -3.31
CA GLY A 11 7.88 13.58 -4.76
C GLY A 11 8.39 12.38 -5.55
N ASP A 12 9.27 11.57 -4.96
CA ASP A 12 9.81 10.38 -5.64
C ASP A 12 8.74 9.30 -5.76
N PHE A 13 7.82 9.21 -4.80
CA PHE A 13 6.71 8.25 -4.87
C PHE A 13 5.71 8.61 -5.99
N ASP A 14 5.44 9.90 -6.19
CA ASP A 14 4.64 10.38 -7.32
C ASP A 14 5.31 10.01 -8.65
N ALA A 15 6.64 10.16 -8.74
CA ALA A 15 7.40 9.81 -9.93
C ALA A 15 7.41 8.29 -10.19
N ILE A 16 7.62 7.45 -9.16
CA ILE A 16 7.57 5.99 -9.26
C ILE A 16 6.16 5.55 -9.70
N ALA A 17 5.12 6.07 -9.06
CA ALA A 17 3.74 5.75 -9.43
C ALA A 17 3.44 6.16 -10.88
N SER A 18 3.89 7.34 -11.32
CA SER A 18 3.72 7.80 -12.70
C SER A 18 4.47 6.93 -13.71
N MET A 19 5.65 6.40 -13.36
CA MET A 19 6.38 5.46 -14.21
C MET A 19 5.63 4.13 -14.34
N VAL A 20 5.19 3.55 -13.23
CA VAL A 20 4.44 2.28 -13.22
C VAL A 20 3.12 2.43 -13.99
N LEU A 21 2.32 3.46 -13.67
CA LEU A 21 1.04 3.67 -14.33
C LEU A 21 1.22 4.06 -15.81
N GLY A 22 2.24 4.85 -16.14
CA GLY A 22 2.54 5.22 -17.52
C GLY A 22 2.91 4.04 -18.41
N GLU A 23 3.53 3.01 -17.83
CA GLU A 23 3.88 1.78 -18.55
C GLU A 23 2.68 0.85 -18.74
N TYR A 24 1.84 0.68 -17.69
CA TYR A 24 0.82 -0.37 -17.68
C TYR A 24 -0.63 0.13 -17.76
N LEU A 25 -0.92 1.33 -17.25
CA LEU A 25 -2.28 1.92 -17.16
C LEU A 25 -2.23 3.43 -17.44
N PRO A 26 -1.77 3.86 -18.63
CA PRO A 26 -1.55 5.28 -18.93
C PRO A 26 -2.82 6.14 -18.78
N GLU A 27 -4.00 5.58 -19.00
CA GLU A 27 -5.28 6.28 -18.84
C GLU A 27 -5.56 6.72 -17.40
N ALA A 28 -4.96 6.04 -16.40
CA ALA A 28 -5.06 6.43 -14.99
C ALA A 28 -4.33 7.74 -14.67
N LEU A 29 -3.39 8.17 -15.53
CA LEU A 29 -2.70 9.45 -15.43
C LEU A 29 -3.45 10.59 -16.12
N GLU A 30 -4.38 10.30 -17.02
CA GLU A 30 -5.10 11.29 -17.82
C GLU A 30 -6.37 11.80 -17.10
N LYS A 31 -7.07 10.91 -16.42
CA LYS A 31 -8.36 11.22 -15.78
C LYS A 31 -8.52 10.48 -14.44
N PRO A 32 -9.29 11.07 -13.49
CA PRO A 32 -9.57 10.40 -12.23
C PRO A 32 -10.44 9.16 -12.50
N GLN A 33 -9.93 8.00 -12.07
CA GLN A 33 -10.61 6.70 -12.17
C GLN A 33 -9.99 5.71 -11.18
N PRO A 34 -10.70 4.64 -10.80
CA PRO A 34 -10.10 3.55 -10.05
C PRO A 34 -8.95 2.91 -10.81
N VAL A 35 -7.79 2.76 -10.17
CA VAL A 35 -6.67 2.00 -10.73
C VAL A 35 -6.95 0.51 -10.58
N ASP A 36 -6.80 -0.26 -11.64
CA ASP A 36 -6.90 -1.72 -11.58
C ASP A 36 -5.64 -2.30 -10.92
N ILE A 37 -5.69 -2.38 -9.57
CA ILE A 37 -4.56 -2.85 -8.79
C ILE A 37 -4.34 -4.35 -8.96
N ASP A 38 -5.41 -5.13 -9.21
CA ASP A 38 -5.30 -6.58 -9.41
C ASP A 38 -4.58 -6.88 -10.72
N TYR A 39 -4.90 -6.17 -11.79
CA TYR A 39 -4.17 -6.26 -13.07
C TYR A 39 -2.68 -5.92 -12.90
N LEU A 40 -2.35 -4.86 -12.17
CA LEU A 40 -0.94 -4.53 -11.90
C LEU A 40 -0.25 -5.68 -11.15
N ILE A 41 -0.86 -6.22 -10.12
CA ILE A 41 -0.29 -7.27 -9.28
C ILE A 41 -0.08 -8.56 -10.09
N GLU A 42 -1.13 -9.06 -10.72
CA GLU A 42 -1.14 -10.40 -11.30
C GLU A 42 -0.53 -10.43 -12.70
N ASP A 43 -0.90 -9.47 -13.58
CA ASP A 43 -0.52 -9.48 -15.00
C ASP A 43 0.76 -8.70 -15.30
N CYS A 44 1.05 -7.62 -14.53
CA CYS A 44 2.22 -6.78 -14.80
C CYS A 44 3.42 -7.14 -13.92
N PHE A 45 3.21 -7.37 -12.63
CA PHE A 45 4.27 -7.73 -11.69
C PHE A 45 4.39 -9.23 -11.42
N TYR A 46 3.46 -10.03 -11.94
CA TYR A 46 3.44 -11.49 -11.81
C TYR A 46 3.51 -11.96 -10.35
N LEU A 47 2.79 -11.28 -9.46
CA LEU A 47 2.69 -11.65 -8.06
C LEU A 47 1.52 -12.63 -7.88
N GLU A 48 1.76 -13.71 -7.16
CA GLU A 48 0.70 -14.65 -6.80
C GLU A 48 -0.06 -14.14 -5.58
N VAL A 49 -1.38 -13.96 -5.69
CA VAL A 49 -2.22 -13.51 -4.56
C VAL A 49 -2.84 -14.72 -3.87
N LYS A 50 -2.51 -14.89 -2.59
CA LYS A 50 -3.07 -15.94 -1.72
C LYS A 50 -3.92 -15.32 -0.63
N LYS A 51 -5.18 -15.77 -0.50
CA LYS A 51 -6.10 -15.33 0.56
C LYS A 51 -6.23 -16.38 1.65
N ALA A 52 -5.90 -16.00 2.88
CA ALA A 52 -5.98 -16.86 4.07
C ALA A 52 -6.14 -15.99 5.32
N HIS A 53 -6.42 -16.57 6.49
CA HIS A 53 -6.24 -15.87 7.76
C HIS A 53 -4.75 -15.91 8.12
N ILE A 54 -4.06 -14.79 8.06
CA ILE A 54 -2.62 -14.72 8.32
C ILE A 54 -2.34 -14.97 9.80
N THR A 55 -3.23 -14.45 10.66
CA THR A 55 -3.18 -14.69 12.11
C THR A 55 -4.59 -14.94 12.65
N LEU A 56 -4.69 -15.63 13.78
CA LEU A 56 -5.99 -15.85 14.44
C LEU A 56 -6.61 -14.53 14.94
N GLU A 57 -5.78 -13.60 15.36
CA GLU A 57 -6.20 -12.29 15.89
C GLU A 57 -6.60 -11.31 14.80
N GLY A 58 -6.33 -11.59 13.51
CA GLY A 58 -6.61 -10.71 12.39
C GLY A 58 -5.85 -9.37 12.44
N ASN A 59 -4.69 -9.34 13.11
CA ASN A 59 -3.88 -8.13 13.28
C ASN A 59 -2.84 -7.92 12.17
N ILE A 60 -2.70 -8.87 11.24
CA ILE A 60 -1.91 -8.78 10.02
C ILE A 60 -2.87 -8.84 8.84
N LEU A 61 -2.86 -7.81 7.99
CA LEU A 61 -3.79 -7.65 6.88
C LEU A 61 -3.22 -8.10 5.55
N GLY A 62 -1.90 -8.02 5.41
CA GLY A 62 -1.16 -8.43 4.22
C GLY A 62 0.24 -8.88 4.59
N MET A 63 0.86 -9.61 3.68
CA MET A 63 2.26 -10.03 3.79
C MET A 63 2.85 -10.22 2.40
N MET A 64 4.03 -9.61 2.16
CA MET A 64 4.80 -9.81 0.94
C MET A 64 5.96 -10.78 1.17
N VAL A 65 6.04 -11.82 0.36
CA VAL A 65 7.10 -12.84 0.40
C VAL A 65 8.14 -12.53 -0.67
N PHE A 66 9.38 -12.26 -0.23
CA PHE A 66 10.50 -11.89 -1.11
C PHE A 66 11.41 -13.07 -1.47
N GLN A 67 11.26 -14.18 -0.78
CA GLN A 67 12.01 -15.41 -1.01
C GLN A 67 11.23 -16.61 -0.50
N ASP A 68 11.50 -17.78 -1.08
CA ASP A 68 10.92 -19.04 -0.63
C ASP A 68 11.11 -19.19 0.88
N THR A 69 10.01 -19.31 1.61
CA THR A 69 10.03 -19.42 3.06
C THR A 69 8.84 -20.22 3.59
N GLU A 70 9.07 -20.99 4.64
CA GLU A 70 8.00 -21.67 5.35
C GLU A 70 7.17 -20.64 6.14
N CYS A 71 5.86 -20.65 5.91
CA CYS A 71 4.91 -19.78 6.58
C CYS A 71 3.80 -20.59 7.24
N GLU A 72 3.38 -20.10 8.40
CA GLU A 72 2.21 -20.59 9.10
C GLU A 72 1.06 -19.60 8.91
N TYR A 73 -0.11 -20.13 8.53
CA TYR A 73 -1.34 -19.36 8.37
C TYR A 73 -2.54 -20.27 8.64
N TYR A 74 -3.77 -19.73 8.53
CA TYR A 74 -4.99 -20.49 8.76
C TYR A 74 -5.90 -20.42 7.54
N ASP A 75 -6.50 -21.54 7.19
CA ASP A 75 -7.46 -21.60 6.09
C ASP A 75 -8.79 -20.89 6.46
N ARG A 76 -9.75 -20.88 5.53
CA ARG A 76 -11.08 -20.30 5.74
C ARG A 76 -11.89 -20.95 6.89
N PHE A 77 -11.47 -22.09 7.38
CA PHE A 77 -12.08 -22.82 8.49
C PHE A 77 -11.27 -22.68 9.78
N TYR A 78 -10.27 -21.79 9.80
CA TYR A 78 -9.32 -21.60 10.90
C TYR A 78 -8.48 -22.84 11.23
N SER A 79 -8.32 -23.76 10.25
CA SER A 79 -7.36 -24.85 10.38
C SER A 79 -5.96 -24.35 10.08
N LYS A 80 -5.02 -24.70 10.96
CA LYS A 80 -3.60 -24.32 10.79
C LYS A 80 -3.02 -25.02 9.56
N VAL A 81 -2.35 -24.25 8.73
CA VAL A 81 -1.59 -24.68 7.56
C VAL A 81 -0.14 -24.25 7.72
N VAL A 82 0.78 -25.13 7.41
CA VAL A 82 2.23 -24.83 7.31
C VAL A 82 2.65 -25.19 5.90
N GLU A 83 3.15 -24.23 5.15
CA GLU A 83 3.47 -24.39 3.73
C GLU A 83 4.66 -23.53 3.36
N GLU A 84 5.48 -24.02 2.42
CA GLU A 84 6.51 -23.19 1.79
C GLU A 84 5.89 -22.28 0.77
N LEU A 85 5.83 -20.97 1.08
CA LEU A 85 5.42 -19.94 0.14
C LEU A 85 6.59 -19.57 -0.76
N LYS A 86 6.30 -19.36 -2.03
CA LYS A 86 7.30 -18.98 -3.03
C LYS A 86 7.56 -17.48 -3.05
N GLU A 87 8.75 -17.10 -3.53
CA GLU A 87 9.06 -15.71 -3.89
C GLU A 87 7.93 -15.14 -4.76
N ALA A 88 7.61 -13.86 -4.59
CA ALA A 88 6.54 -13.15 -5.28
C ALA A 88 5.11 -13.57 -4.84
N THR A 89 4.95 -14.24 -3.70
CA THR A 89 3.62 -14.49 -3.12
C THR A 89 3.20 -13.30 -2.24
N MET A 90 2.01 -12.78 -2.51
CA MET A 90 1.33 -11.77 -1.70
C MET A 90 0.18 -12.43 -0.92
N MET A 91 0.25 -12.45 0.40
CA MET A 91 -0.88 -12.89 1.21
C MET A 91 -1.78 -11.73 1.59
N ILE A 92 -3.09 -11.94 1.49
CA ILE A 92 -4.12 -10.98 1.92
C ILE A 92 -5.04 -11.68 2.93
N ASP A 93 -5.25 -11.03 4.08
CA ASP A 93 -6.08 -11.61 5.13
C ASP A 93 -7.56 -11.67 4.73
N LEU A 94 -8.21 -12.80 5.01
CA LEU A 94 -9.62 -13.01 4.68
C LEU A 94 -10.55 -12.05 5.42
N SER A 95 -10.15 -11.48 6.56
CA SER A 95 -10.98 -10.54 7.33
C SER A 95 -11.26 -9.23 6.58
N ILE A 96 -10.41 -8.88 5.61
CA ILE A 96 -10.58 -7.68 4.77
C ILE A 96 -11.08 -8.01 3.36
N SER A 97 -11.40 -9.26 3.08
CA SER A 97 -11.94 -9.68 1.77
C SER A 97 -13.46 -9.53 1.73
N GLY A 98 -13.99 -8.98 0.64
CA GLY A 98 -15.41 -8.81 0.36
C GLY A 98 -15.85 -7.36 0.17
N ASP A 99 -17.06 -7.16 -0.35
CA ASP A 99 -17.58 -5.87 -0.84
C ASP A 99 -17.49 -4.72 0.18
N LYS A 100 -17.78 -5.00 1.44
CA LYS A 100 -17.73 -3.97 2.50
C LYS A 100 -16.32 -3.52 2.87
N SER A 101 -15.33 -4.34 2.57
CA SER A 101 -13.93 -4.11 2.88
C SER A 101 -13.10 -3.75 1.65
N LEU A 102 -13.73 -3.63 0.48
CA LEU A 102 -13.07 -3.40 -0.80
C LEU A 102 -12.02 -2.27 -0.77
N PRO A 103 -12.28 -1.07 -0.22
CA PRO A 103 -11.24 -0.04 -0.17
C PRO A 103 -10.04 -0.44 0.67
N ARG A 104 -10.25 -1.19 1.75
CA ARG A 104 -9.19 -1.67 2.62
C ARG A 104 -8.37 -2.77 1.95
N GLU A 105 -9.04 -3.73 1.31
CA GLU A 105 -8.37 -4.78 0.53
C GLU A 105 -7.51 -4.17 -0.58
N ARG A 106 -8.07 -3.23 -1.37
CA ARG A 106 -7.34 -2.53 -2.44
C ARG A 106 -6.12 -1.80 -1.91
N PHE A 107 -6.25 -1.08 -0.78
CA PHE A 107 -5.12 -0.39 -0.18
C PHE A 107 -4.06 -1.37 0.32
N THR A 108 -4.45 -2.46 0.98
CA THR A 108 -3.52 -3.49 1.45
C THR A 108 -2.77 -4.13 0.28
N LYS A 109 -3.46 -4.48 -0.81
CA LYS A 109 -2.83 -4.99 -2.03
C LYS A 109 -1.82 -4.01 -2.63
N ALA A 110 -2.17 -2.74 -2.76
CA ALA A 110 -1.27 -1.71 -3.23
C ALA A 110 -0.06 -1.51 -2.30
N HIS A 111 -0.26 -1.65 -0.98
CA HIS A 111 0.78 -1.57 0.03
C HIS A 111 1.78 -2.73 -0.10
N GLU A 112 1.30 -3.97 -0.21
CA GLU A 112 2.18 -5.14 -0.39
C GLU A 112 2.92 -5.08 -1.73
N MET A 113 2.26 -4.66 -2.82
CA MET A 113 2.93 -4.42 -4.09
C MET A 113 4.00 -3.32 -3.98
N SER A 114 3.76 -2.30 -3.16
CA SER A 114 4.74 -1.23 -2.91
C SER A 114 5.97 -1.74 -2.16
N HIS A 115 5.81 -2.69 -1.25
CA HIS A 115 6.94 -3.42 -0.66
C HIS A 115 7.74 -4.16 -1.72
N TRP A 116 7.09 -4.85 -2.65
CA TRP A 116 7.77 -5.51 -3.75
C TRP A 116 8.58 -4.55 -4.61
N ILE A 117 7.98 -3.42 -5.00
CA ILE A 117 8.64 -2.41 -5.84
C ILE A 117 9.84 -1.77 -5.14
N CYS A 118 9.68 -1.36 -3.87
CA CYS A 118 10.69 -0.58 -3.16
C CYS A 118 11.74 -1.43 -2.44
N HIS A 119 11.38 -2.63 -1.96
CA HIS A 119 12.18 -3.33 -0.97
C HIS A 119 12.67 -4.71 -1.41
N ARG A 120 12.21 -5.24 -2.56
CA ARG A 120 12.66 -6.55 -3.04
C ARG A 120 14.18 -6.71 -3.01
N SER A 121 14.92 -5.70 -3.46
CA SER A 121 16.40 -5.76 -3.48
C SER A 121 17.04 -5.81 -2.09
N LEU A 122 16.33 -5.38 -1.05
CA LEU A 122 16.80 -5.39 0.34
C LEU A 122 16.60 -6.76 1.02
N HIS A 123 15.68 -7.56 0.47
CA HIS A 123 15.30 -8.86 1.01
C HIS A 123 15.77 -10.04 0.15
N SER A 124 16.44 -9.78 -0.99
CA SER A 124 17.00 -10.81 -1.87
C SER A 124 18.38 -11.27 -1.36
N TYR A 125 18.46 -12.53 -0.90
CA TYR A 125 19.69 -13.09 -0.29
C TYR A 125 20.86 -13.24 -1.25
N ASP A 126 20.62 -13.36 -2.55
CA ASP A 126 21.65 -13.60 -3.54
C ASP A 126 22.66 -12.44 -3.66
N LYS A 127 22.28 -11.25 -3.18
CA LYS A 127 23.07 -10.02 -3.30
C LYS A 127 23.54 -9.46 -1.96
N ILE A 128 23.11 -10.04 -0.83
CA ILE A 128 23.33 -9.47 0.51
C ILE A 128 24.15 -10.45 1.35
N PRO A 129 25.29 -10.02 1.97
CA PRO A 129 26.04 -10.82 2.92
C PRO A 129 25.15 -11.29 4.07
N TYR A 130 25.41 -12.50 4.59
CA TYR A 130 24.58 -13.17 5.60
C TYR A 130 24.25 -12.29 6.81
N GLU A 131 25.21 -11.52 7.29
CA GLU A 131 25.10 -10.61 8.45
C GLU A 131 24.14 -9.43 8.23
N PHE A 132 23.79 -9.12 6.97
CA PHE A 132 22.85 -8.03 6.61
C PHE A 132 21.53 -8.53 6.05
N ARG A 133 21.31 -9.86 6.05
CA ARG A 133 20.07 -10.44 5.52
C ARG A 133 18.88 -10.05 6.37
N ARG A 134 17.80 -9.69 5.68
CA ARG A 134 16.53 -9.30 6.30
C ARG A 134 15.55 -10.47 6.31
N SER A 135 14.41 -10.27 6.95
CA SER A 135 13.32 -11.25 6.90
C SER A 135 12.95 -11.59 5.45
N PRO A 136 12.71 -12.87 5.11
CA PRO A 136 12.24 -13.29 3.79
C PRO A 136 10.84 -12.79 3.46
N ALA A 137 10.09 -12.29 4.45
CA ALA A 137 8.77 -11.72 4.27
C ALA A 137 8.56 -10.50 5.18
N ILE A 138 7.75 -9.55 4.72
CA ILE A 138 7.27 -8.40 5.50
C ILE A 138 5.77 -8.55 5.69
N ALA A 139 5.29 -8.36 6.92
CA ALA A 139 3.88 -8.42 7.27
C ALA A 139 3.36 -7.04 7.67
N CYS A 140 2.33 -6.55 6.96
CA CYS A 140 1.63 -5.31 7.27
C CYS A 140 0.65 -5.51 8.43
N ARG A 141 0.91 -4.83 9.52
CA ARG A 141 0.04 -4.86 10.71
C ARG A 141 -1.00 -3.75 10.66
N ASP A 142 -2.21 -4.04 11.15
CA ASP A 142 -3.30 -3.05 11.25
C ASP A 142 -2.86 -1.76 11.98
N ALA A 143 -2.03 -1.90 13.02
CA ALA A 143 -1.50 -0.79 13.79
C ALA A 143 -0.46 0.07 13.05
N SER A 144 0.18 -0.42 11.97
CA SER A 144 1.16 0.36 11.21
C SER A 144 0.51 1.49 10.43
N ILE A 145 -0.73 1.30 9.99
CA ILE A 145 -1.52 2.34 9.30
C ILE A 145 -1.86 3.51 10.24
N GLU A 146 -1.96 3.26 11.55
CA GLU A 146 -2.30 4.31 12.54
C GLU A 146 -1.09 5.01 13.18
N ARG A 147 0.08 4.37 13.24
CA ARG A 147 1.27 4.91 13.95
C ARG A 147 1.90 6.15 13.33
N TYR A 148 1.61 6.47 12.08
CA TYR A 148 2.16 7.66 11.42
C TYR A 148 1.48 8.98 11.82
N LYS A 149 0.69 8.97 12.90
CA LYS A 149 0.16 10.17 13.53
C LYS A 149 1.18 10.77 14.49
N TYR A 150 2.07 11.63 13.95
CA TYR A 150 2.76 12.72 14.65
C TYR A 150 3.41 12.45 16.01
N SER A 151 4.72 12.16 16.01
CA SER A 151 5.62 12.67 17.03
C SER A 151 6.99 12.96 16.40
N GLU A 152 7.46 14.20 16.50
CA GLU A 152 8.74 14.67 15.94
C GLU A 152 9.98 14.06 16.62
N GLU A 153 9.82 13.29 17.69
CA GLU A 153 10.92 12.73 18.50
C GLU A 153 11.21 11.23 18.25
N PHE A 154 10.46 10.56 17.37
CA PHE A 154 10.64 9.12 17.17
C PHE A 154 11.72 8.85 16.12
N LYS A 155 12.88 8.31 16.54
CA LYS A 155 13.83 7.70 15.61
C LYS A 155 13.14 6.47 14.98
N ARG A 156 12.76 6.59 13.71
CA ARG A 156 12.18 5.49 12.94
C ARG A 156 13.19 4.35 12.81
N SER A 157 12.74 3.13 13.10
CA SER A 157 13.48 1.92 12.75
C SER A 157 13.56 1.74 11.24
N GLU A 158 14.39 0.83 10.76
CA GLU A 158 14.43 0.48 9.33
C GLU A 158 13.07 -0.03 8.85
N SER A 159 12.42 -0.88 9.64
CA SER A 159 11.07 -1.38 9.36
C SER A 159 10.03 -0.25 9.30
N ASP A 160 10.11 0.76 10.17
CA ASP A 160 9.22 1.92 10.10
C ASP A 160 9.40 2.72 8.81
N TRP A 161 10.63 2.77 8.26
CA TRP A 161 10.90 3.42 6.99
C TRP A 161 10.35 2.61 5.81
N GLU A 162 10.48 1.28 5.82
CA GLU A 162 9.91 0.41 4.80
C GLU A 162 8.38 0.56 4.76
N GLU A 163 7.73 0.51 5.92
CA GLU A 163 6.29 0.71 6.05
C GLU A 163 5.85 2.10 5.56
N TRP A 164 6.61 3.14 5.91
CA TRP A 164 6.31 4.50 5.46
C TRP A 164 6.43 4.61 3.93
N GLN A 165 7.46 4.03 3.34
CA GLN A 165 7.65 4.04 1.88
C GLN A 165 6.53 3.28 1.18
N ALA A 166 6.17 2.10 1.67
CA ALA A 166 5.08 1.30 1.13
C ALA A 166 3.73 2.05 1.18
N ASN A 167 3.40 2.64 2.32
CA ASN A 167 2.19 3.46 2.48
C ASN A 167 2.15 4.65 1.49
N ARG A 168 3.29 5.32 1.28
CA ARG A 168 3.36 6.47 0.37
C ARG A 168 3.18 6.06 -1.09
N LEU A 169 3.86 5.00 -1.51
CA LEU A 169 3.75 4.51 -2.88
C LEU A 169 2.35 3.94 -3.15
N ALA A 170 1.77 3.18 -2.22
CA ALA A 170 0.40 2.68 -2.34
C ALA A 170 -0.61 3.81 -2.56
N ALA A 171 -0.50 4.89 -1.79
CA ALA A 171 -1.37 6.06 -1.97
C ALA A 171 -1.16 6.75 -3.32
N ALA A 172 0.09 6.88 -3.78
CA ALA A 172 0.41 7.50 -5.07
C ALA A 172 -0.06 6.64 -6.27
N LEU A 173 -0.02 5.31 -6.15
CA LEU A 173 -0.53 4.39 -7.17
C LEU A 173 -2.06 4.45 -7.27
N LEU A 174 -2.76 4.39 -6.13
CA LEU A 174 -4.22 4.39 -6.10
C LEU A 174 -4.84 5.75 -6.40
N MET A 175 -4.12 6.84 -6.13
CA MET A 175 -4.55 8.21 -6.34
C MET A 175 -3.46 9.00 -7.07
N PRO A 176 -3.29 8.78 -8.39
CA PRO A 176 -2.28 9.46 -9.17
C PRO A 176 -2.40 10.98 -9.05
N LYS A 177 -1.27 11.65 -8.85
CA LYS A 177 -1.19 13.04 -8.40
C LYS A 177 -2.00 14.02 -9.22
N ASP A 178 -1.79 14.07 -10.54
CA ASP A 178 -2.39 15.10 -11.38
C ASP A 178 -3.92 14.93 -11.51
N PRO A 179 -4.47 13.73 -11.82
CA PRO A 179 -5.89 13.49 -11.78
C PRO A 179 -6.52 13.76 -10.41
N PHE A 180 -5.82 13.38 -9.31
CA PHE A 180 -6.29 13.63 -7.96
C PHE A 180 -6.37 15.13 -7.63
N ILE A 181 -5.33 15.90 -7.94
CA ILE A 181 -5.32 17.36 -7.70
C ILE A 181 -6.44 18.02 -8.53
N ASN A 182 -6.54 17.66 -9.81
CA ASN A 182 -7.51 18.28 -10.72
C ASN A 182 -8.96 18.07 -10.28
N ILE A 183 -9.32 16.85 -9.84
CA ILE A 183 -10.69 16.58 -9.36
C ILE A 183 -10.92 17.18 -7.97
N SER A 184 -9.93 17.07 -7.09
CA SER A 184 -10.03 17.59 -5.72
C SER A 184 -10.26 19.09 -5.71
N GLN A 185 -9.55 19.86 -6.55
CA GLN A 185 -9.76 21.31 -6.66
C GLN A 185 -11.19 21.64 -7.10
N LYS A 186 -11.70 20.97 -8.13
CA LYS A 186 -13.08 21.17 -8.61
C LYS A 186 -14.12 20.87 -7.53
N VAL A 187 -13.92 19.79 -6.79
CA VAL A 187 -14.86 19.39 -5.73
C VAL A 187 -14.81 20.35 -4.56
N ILE A 188 -13.62 20.78 -4.14
CA ILE A 188 -13.41 21.74 -3.06
C ILE A 188 -14.09 23.07 -3.40
N ASP A 189 -13.91 23.58 -4.61
CA ASP A 189 -14.53 24.82 -5.09
C ASP A 189 -16.07 24.68 -5.10
N ASN A 190 -16.60 23.56 -5.59
CA ASN A 190 -18.05 23.29 -5.62
C ASN A 190 -18.67 23.13 -4.22
N CYS A 191 -17.91 22.64 -3.25
CA CYS A 191 -18.35 22.55 -1.85
C CYS A 191 -18.26 23.90 -1.12
N GLY A 192 -17.89 24.98 -1.82
CA GLY A 192 -17.81 26.34 -1.26
C GLY A 192 -16.71 26.52 -0.20
N ILE A 193 -15.69 25.63 -0.24
CA ILE A 193 -14.56 25.68 0.69
C ILE A 193 -13.61 26.78 0.21
N ARG A 194 -13.71 27.95 0.85
CA ARG A 194 -12.84 29.07 0.55
C ARG A 194 -11.43 28.79 1.03
N ASN A 195 -10.44 29.17 0.25
CA ASN A 195 -8.99 28.98 0.47
C ASN A 195 -8.42 27.60 0.15
N GLY A 196 -9.19 26.66 -0.41
CA GLY A 196 -8.68 25.37 -0.89
C GLY A 196 -8.08 24.44 0.19
N ILE A 197 -8.31 24.74 1.47
CA ILE A 197 -7.72 23.98 2.59
C ILE A 197 -8.81 23.22 3.33
N LEU A 198 -8.68 21.89 3.34
CA LEU A 198 -9.47 20.99 4.17
C LEU A 198 -8.75 20.77 5.50
N VAL A 199 -9.27 21.32 6.58
CA VAL A 199 -8.71 21.12 7.92
C VAL A 199 -9.55 20.10 8.67
N LYS A 200 -8.93 18.99 9.10
CA LYS A 200 -9.59 17.98 9.93
C LYS A 200 -10.13 18.61 11.21
N GLY A 201 -11.46 18.48 11.42
CA GLY A 201 -12.14 19.08 12.58
C GLY A 201 -12.67 20.50 12.36
N TYR A 202 -12.35 21.15 11.21
CA TYR A 202 -12.93 22.42 10.77
C TYR A 202 -13.80 22.19 9.53
N ASN A 203 -14.91 22.90 9.38
CA ASN A 203 -15.85 22.75 8.25
C ASN A 203 -16.30 21.29 8.04
N THR A 204 -16.68 20.61 9.11
CA THR A 204 -16.83 19.15 9.15
C THR A 204 -17.75 18.58 8.08
N GLU A 205 -18.89 19.23 7.78
CA GLU A 205 -19.84 18.72 6.79
C GLU A 205 -19.36 18.94 5.35
N ALA A 206 -18.86 20.12 5.01
CA ALA A 206 -18.32 20.40 3.69
C ALA A 206 -17.07 19.54 3.41
N SER A 207 -16.21 19.36 4.43
CA SER A 207 -15.02 18.50 4.31
C SER A 207 -15.38 17.04 4.14
N LYS A 208 -16.37 16.52 4.88
CA LYS A 208 -16.86 15.15 4.71
C LYS A 208 -17.49 14.94 3.33
N SER A 209 -18.30 15.88 2.86
CA SER A 209 -18.90 15.85 1.54
C SER A 209 -17.84 15.83 0.45
N ALA A 210 -16.84 16.71 0.53
CA ALA A 210 -15.76 16.78 -0.43
C ALA A 210 -14.96 15.46 -0.47
N VAL A 211 -14.56 14.93 0.69
CA VAL A 211 -13.86 13.64 0.78
C VAL A 211 -14.71 12.50 0.21
N SER A 212 -16.00 12.45 0.54
CA SER A 212 -16.92 11.44 0.02
C SER A 212 -17.02 11.49 -1.50
N ILE A 213 -17.16 12.68 -2.08
CA ILE A 213 -17.24 12.85 -3.53
C ILE A 213 -15.91 12.48 -4.20
N ILE A 214 -14.77 12.97 -3.69
CA ILE A 214 -13.45 12.66 -4.27
C ILE A 214 -13.21 11.14 -4.24
N SER A 215 -13.56 10.47 -3.15
CA SER A 215 -13.35 9.03 -3.01
C SER A 215 -14.09 8.21 -4.08
N THR A 216 -15.25 8.66 -4.56
CA THR A 216 -16.01 7.95 -5.62
C THR A 216 -15.29 7.88 -6.96
N TYR A 217 -14.28 8.69 -7.18
CA TYR A 217 -13.49 8.67 -8.42
C TYR A 217 -12.35 7.64 -8.40
N PHE A 218 -11.94 7.17 -7.21
CA PHE A 218 -10.74 6.33 -7.05
C PHE A 218 -11.02 4.98 -6.36
N MET A 219 -12.28 4.72 -6.01
CA MET A 219 -12.69 3.45 -5.39
C MET A 219 -13.18 2.41 -6.38
#